data_53332751409c336119a1810697525060
#
_entry.id   53332751409c336119a1810697525060
#
_cell.length_a   1.000
_cell.length_b   1.000
_cell.length_c   1.000
_cell.angle_alpha   90.00
_cell.angle_beta   90.00
_cell.angle_gamma   90.00
#
_symmetry.space_group_name_H-M   'P 1'
#
loop_
_entity.id
_entity.type
_entity.pdbx_description
1 polymer ?
#
loop_
_entity_poly.entity_id
_entity_poly.type
_entity_poly.pdbx_seq_one_letter_code
_entity_poly.pdbx_strand_id
1 'polypeptide(L)'
;MSRIGEIRRTTKETDLHVRVELDGRGTADVRTGIGFFDHMLDALARHALLDLTVEAQGDLQVDGHHTVEDTGISRGLALEQALGDRAGIRRYADALVPLDEALVRAVVDVSGRPYLAYAIDIPKWQMLGDYDVFLTPEFFRAVVLNAGLTVHMDLIRGDNPHHIVEAAFKAFARALDGATTIDPRVVGVPSTKGAL
;
A
#
# COMPACT_ATOMS: atom_id res chain seq x y z
N MET A 1 -18.17 -14.37 -0.27
CA MET A 1 -18.08 -13.45 0.88
C MET A 1 -17.10 -12.36 0.50
N SER A 2 -17.39 -11.11 0.84
CA SER A 2 -16.47 -10.00 0.60
C SER A 2 -15.22 -10.12 1.48
N ARG A 3 -14.03 -9.88 0.91
CA ARG A 3 -12.75 -9.93 1.64
C ARG A 3 -12.49 -8.56 2.25
N ILE A 4 -12.88 -8.41 3.52
CA ILE A 4 -12.83 -7.16 4.26
C ILE A 4 -11.93 -7.30 5.48
N GLY A 5 -11.11 -6.27 5.72
CA GLY A 5 -10.39 -6.08 6.97
C GLY A 5 -10.62 -4.69 7.52
N GLU A 6 -10.73 -4.59 8.84
CA GLU A 6 -11.01 -3.34 9.54
C GLU A 6 -10.21 -3.25 10.83
N ILE A 7 -9.48 -2.16 11.00
CA ILE A 7 -8.60 -1.91 12.13
C ILE A 7 -8.93 -0.57 12.76
N ARG A 8 -9.03 -0.56 14.09
CA ARG A 8 -9.00 0.66 14.91
C ARG A 8 -7.76 0.61 15.80
N ARG A 9 -6.95 1.65 15.74
CA ARG A 9 -5.69 1.74 16.49
C ARG A 9 -5.55 3.13 17.09
N THR A 10 -5.41 3.17 18.40
CA THR A 10 -5.19 4.41 19.16
C THR A 10 -3.89 4.31 19.93
N THR A 11 -3.05 5.31 19.83
CA THR A 11 -1.81 5.49 20.59
C THR A 11 -1.87 6.82 21.34
N LYS A 12 -0.73 7.29 21.85
CA LYS A 12 -0.62 8.66 22.38
C LYS A 12 -0.43 9.71 21.28
N GLU A 13 -0.06 9.27 20.08
CA GLU A 13 0.36 10.10 18.95
C GLU A 13 -0.69 10.14 17.85
N THR A 14 -1.46 9.04 17.71
CA THR A 14 -2.43 8.88 16.62
C THR A 14 -3.70 8.17 17.07
N ASP A 15 -4.82 8.45 16.40
CA ASP A 15 -6.08 7.71 16.47
C ASP A 15 -6.54 7.40 15.03
N LEU A 16 -6.64 6.12 14.70
CA LEU A 16 -6.88 5.67 13.34
C LEU A 16 -8.02 4.65 13.23
N HIS A 17 -8.79 4.81 12.16
CA HIS A 17 -9.72 3.81 11.68
C HIS A 17 -9.41 3.53 10.19
N VAL A 18 -9.10 2.28 9.88
CA VAL A 18 -8.78 1.85 8.51
C VAL A 18 -9.63 0.65 8.14
N ARG A 19 -10.31 0.71 7.01
CA ARG A 19 -11.06 -0.40 6.41
C ARG A 19 -10.60 -0.62 4.97
N VAL A 20 -10.32 -1.87 4.63
CA VAL A 20 -9.96 -2.34 3.29
C VAL A 20 -10.96 -3.38 2.83
N GLU A 21 -11.50 -3.24 1.63
CA GLU A 21 -12.31 -4.25 0.94
C GLU A 21 -11.63 -4.60 -0.39
N LEU A 22 -11.04 -5.81 -0.46
CA LEU A 22 -10.26 -6.24 -1.63
C LEU A 22 -11.10 -6.42 -2.89
N ASP A 23 -12.37 -6.79 -2.74
CA ASP A 23 -13.31 -7.01 -3.86
C ASP A 23 -14.14 -5.74 -4.16
N GLY A 24 -13.53 -4.57 -3.98
CA GLY A 24 -14.12 -3.26 -4.15
C GLY A 24 -14.19 -2.78 -5.60
N ARG A 25 -14.36 -1.46 -5.77
CA ARG A 25 -14.45 -0.77 -7.07
C ARG A 25 -13.45 0.38 -7.22
N GLY A 26 -12.52 0.51 -6.26
CA GLY A 26 -11.56 1.60 -6.22
C GLY A 26 -12.14 2.89 -5.66
N THR A 27 -13.04 2.79 -4.68
CA THR A 27 -13.60 3.93 -3.97
C THR A 27 -12.75 4.25 -2.74
N ALA A 28 -12.47 5.53 -2.48
CA ALA A 28 -11.74 5.95 -1.30
C ALA A 28 -12.51 7.01 -0.51
N ASP A 29 -12.48 6.88 0.83
CA ASP A 29 -12.84 7.94 1.79
C ASP A 29 -11.65 8.08 2.74
N VAL A 30 -10.78 9.05 2.45
CA VAL A 30 -9.47 9.19 3.11
C VAL A 30 -9.34 10.59 3.71
N ARG A 31 -8.96 10.63 4.98
CA ARG A 31 -8.77 11.85 5.77
C ARG A 31 -7.62 11.65 6.74
N THR A 32 -6.40 11.97 6.33
CA THR A 32 -5.22 11.92 7.20
C THR A 32 -4.77 13.29 7.68
N GLY A 33 -5.30 14.36 7.09
CA GLY A 33 -4.85 15.73 7.33
C GLY A 33 -3.60 16.11 6.53
N ILE A 34 -3.04 15.20 5.72
CA ILE A 34 -1.89 15.43 4.84
C ILE A 34 -2.37 15.30 3.40
N GLY A 35 -2.64 16.42 2.73
CA GLY A 35 -3.37 16.44 1.46
C GLY A 35 -2.73 15.62 0.34
N PHE A 36 -1.40 15.65 0.20
CA PHE A 36 -0.72 14.82 -0.80
C PHE A 36 -0.80 13.33 -0.46
N PHE A 37 -0.72 12.96 0.80
CA PHE A 37 -0.84 11.57 1.23
C PHE A 37 -2.27 11.03 1.01
N ASP A 38 -3.29 11.84 1.29
CA ASP A 38 -4.69 11.51 0.98
C ASP A 38 -4.86 11.22 -0.52
N HIS A 39 -4.26 12.06 -1.39
CA HIS A 39 -4.26 11.83 -2.84
C HIS A 39 -3.53 10.52 -3.22
N MET A 40 -2.43 10.18 -2.57
CA MET A 40 -1.72 8.92 -2.83
C MET A 40 -2.53 7.69 -2.41
N LEU A 41 -3.23 7.77 -1.30
CA LEU A 41 -4.11 6.68 -0.83
C LEU A 41 -5.36 6.52 -1.73
N ASP A 42 -5.92 7.62 -2.24
CA ASP A 42 -6.99 7.60 -3.26
C ASP A 42 -6.50 6.94 -4.55
N ALA A 43 -5.33 7.35 -5.06
CA ALA A 43 -4.72 6.74 -6.23
C ALA A 43 -4.45 5.24 -6.02
N LEU A 44 -3.98 4.84 -4.83
CA LEU A 44 -3.77 3.44 -4.49
C LEU A 44 -5.08 2.66 -4.53
N ALA A 45 -6.14 3.13 -3.88
CA ALA A 45 -7.45 2.48 -3.88
C ALA A 45 -7.99 2.33 -5.31
N ARG A 46 -7.95 3.41 -6.09
CA ARG A 46 -8.43 3.46 -7.46
C ARG A 46 -7.73 2.45 -8.36
N HIS A 47 -6.41 2.37 -8.28
CA HIS A 47 -5.62 1.52 -9.16
C HIS A 47 -5.50 0.07 -8.70
N ALA A 48 -5.74 -0.20 -7.41
CA ALA A 48 -5.86 -1.56 -6.87
C ALA A 48 -7.30 -2.11 -6.92
N LEU A 49 -8.27 -1.31 -7.39
CA LEU A 49 -9.70 -1.67 -7.43
C LEU A 49 -10.26 -2.12 -6.08
N LEU A 50 -9.62 -1.73 -4.98
CA LEU A 50 -10.11 -1.97 -3.62
C LEU A 50 -10.87 -0.76 -3.10
N ASP A 51 -11.82 -0.96 -2.18
CA ASP A 51 -12.41 0.16 -1.47
C ASP A 51 -11.65 0.40 -0.16
N LEU A 52 -11.35 1.68 0.12
CA LEU A 52 -10.49 2.11 1.21
C LEU A 52 -11.15 3.22 2.03
N THR A 53 -11.27 3.01 3.33
CA THR A 53 -11.58 4.07 4.30
C THR A 53 -10.37 4.29 5.19
N VAL A 54 -9.95 5.54 5.35
CA VAL A 54 -8.90 5.95 6.30
C VAL A 54 -9.36 7.23 7.01
N GLU A 55 -9.57 7.12 8.30
CA GLU A 55 -9.75 8.26 9.20
C GLU A 55 -8.57 8.27 10.16
N ALA A 56 -7.71 9.28 10.08
CA ALA A 56 -6.54 9.40 10.92
C ALA A 56 -6.47 10.79 11.55
N GLN A 57 -6.27 10.81 12.86
CA GLN A 57 -5.93 12.00 13.62
C GLN A 57 -4.57 11.77 14.27
N GLY A 58 -3.55 12.49 13.80
CA GLY A 58 -2.20 12.41 14.32
C GLY A 58 -1.68 13.74 14.84
N ASP A 59 -0.52 13.70 15.46
CA ASP A 59 0.19 14.84 16.02
C ASP A 59 0.95 15.65 14.95
N LEU A 60 0.25 16.08 13.88
CA LEU A 60 0.81 16.80 12.72
C LEU A 60 1.56 18.08 13.10
N GLN A 61 1.36 18.62 14.32
CA GLN A 61 2.14 19.74 14.84
C GLN A 61 3.60 19.35 15.15
N VAL A 62 3.90 18.02 15.25
CA VAL A 62 5.27 17.50 15.33
C VAL A 62 5.82 17.36 13.91
N ASP A 63 5.27 16.41 13.15
CA ASP A 63 5.45 16.23 11.72
C ASP A 63 4.44 15.18 11.18
N GLY A 64 4.58 14.75 9.93
CA GLY A 64 3.70 13.74 9.33
C GLY A 64 4.11 12.30 9.59
N HIS A 65 5.25 12.02 10.27
CA HIS A 65 5.85 10.69 10.38
C HIS A 65 4.90 9.68 11.05
N HIS A 66 4.46 9.97 12.27
CA HIS A 66 3.58 9.08 13.02
C HIS A 66 2.28 8.78 12.27
N THR A 67 1.67 9.80 11.66
CA THR A 67 0.44 9.64 10.87
C THR A 67 0.64 8.73 9.67
N VAL A 68 1.73 8.91 8.92
CA VAL A 68 2.03 8.12 7.72
C VAL A 68 2.39 6.67 8.07
N GLU A 69 3.25 6.47 9.07
CA GLU A 69 3.67 5.14 9.52
C GLU A 69 2.49 4.35 10.11
N ASP A 70 1.74 4.95 11.04
CA ASP A 70 0.61 4.30 11.70
C ASP A 70 -0.55 4.00 10.74
N THR A 71 -0.76 4.85 9.72
CA THR A 71 -1.67 4.55 8.60
C THR A 71 -1.17 3.33 7.82
N GLY A 72 0.12 3.24 7.55
CA GLY A 72 0.74 2.08 6.91
C GLY A 72 0.58 0.80 7.72
N ILE A 73 0.82 0.85 9.05
CA ILE A 73 0.62 -0.28 9.98
C ILE A 73 -0.83 -0.74 9.95
N SER A 74 -1.77 0.18 10.16
CA SER A 74 -3.19 -0.15 10.25
C SER A 74 -3.72 -0.69 8.92
N ARG A 75 -3.27 -0.12 7.78
CA ARG A 75 -3.62 -0.62 6.45
C ARG A 75 -3.02 -2.01 6.18
N GLY A 76 -1.79 -2.26 6.61
CA GLY A 76 -1.15 -3.57 6.50
C GLY A 76 -1.93 -4.64 7.26
N LEU A 77 -2.31 -4.36 8.52
CA LEU A 77 -3.12 -5.25 9.35
C LEU A 77 -4.53 -5.48 8.76
N ALA A 78 -5.18 -4.44 8.24
CA ALA A 78 -6.48 -4.57 7.58
C ALA A 78 -6.38 -5.42 6.30
N LEU A 79 -5.31 -5.26 5.53
CA LEU A 79 -5.04 -6.06 4.34
C LEU A 79 -4.80 -7.53 4.70
N GLU A 80 -4.01 -7.82 5.73
CA GLU A 80 -3.79 -9.18 6.24
C GLU A 80 -5.10 -9.84 6.67
N GLN A 81 -5.95 -9.11 7.40
CA GLN A 81 -7.26 -9.59 7.81
C GLN A 81 -8.16 -9.87 6.59
N ALA A 82 -8.15 -9.00 5.57
CA ALA A 82 -8.93 -9.18 4.34
C ALA A 82 -8.44 -10.37 3.50
N LEU A 83 -7.14 -10.65 3.48
CA LEU A 83 -6.54 -11.78 2.76
C LEU A 83 -6.93 -13.13 3.39
N GLY A 84 -7.20 -13.19 4.68
CA GLY A 84 -7.60 -14.40 5.39
C GLY A 84 -6.60 -15.54 5.19
N ASP A 85 -7.09 -16.69 4.72
CA ASP A 85 -6.26 -17.88 4.47
C ASP A 85 -5.48 -17.85 3.16
N ARG A 86 -5.62 -16.79 2.36
CA ARG A 86 -4.97 -16.59 1.05
C ARG A 86 -5.31 -17.67 0.02
N ALA A 87 -6.42 -18.40 0.21
CA ALA A 87 -6.85 -19.40 -0.74
C ALA A 87 -7.38 -18.79 -2.05
N GLY A 88 -7.08 -19.44 -3.16
CA GLY A 88 -7.59 -19.07 -4.49
C GLY A 88 -6.97 -17.83 -5.13
N ILE A 89 -6.06 -17.12 -4.47
CA ILE A 89 -5.41 -15.93 -5.04
C ILE A 89 -4.31 -16.30 -6.06
N ARG A 90 -3.97 -15.37 -6.96
CA ARG A 90 -2.81 -15.55 -7.86
C ARG A 90 -1.49 -15.55 -7.13
N ARG A 91 -1.41 -14.89 -5.99
CA ARG A 91 -0.25 -14.77 -5.11
C ARG A 91 0.84 -13.83 -5.62
N TYR A 92 1.23 -13.93 -6.90
CA TYR A 92 2.31 -13.12 -7.48
C TYR A 92 1.76 -12.21 -8.54
N ALA A 93 2.22 -10.97 -8.56
CA ALA A 93 2.06 -10.07 -9.70
C ALA A 93 3.13 -8.98 -9.68
N ASP A 94 3.28 -8.37 -10.85
CA ASP A 94 4.13 -7.20 -11.04
C ASP A 94 3.40 -6.13 -11.86
N ALA A 95 3.90 -4.91 -11.77
CA ALA A 95 3.46 -3.81 -12.60
C ALA A 95 4.61 -2.84 -12.88
N LEU A 96 4.65 -2.36 -14.13
CA LEU A 96 5.45 -1.20 -14.54
C LEU A 96 4.48 -0.07 -14.83
N VAL A 97 4.59 1.03 -14.09
CA VAL A 97 3.66 2.16 -14.22
C VAL A 97 4.44 3.43 -14.55
N PRO A 98 4.14 4.06 -15.70
CA PRO A 98 4.68 5.37 -16.04
C PRO A 98 3.81 6.49 -15.47
N LEU A 99 4.44 7.60 -15.16
CA LEU A 99 3.81 8.91 -15.01
C LEU A 99 4.75 9.93 -15.64
N ASP A 100 4.39 10.42 -16.81
CA ASP A 100 5.24 11.25 -17.67
C ASP A 100 6.67 10.66 -17.84
N GLU A 101 7.71 11.31 -17.31
CA GLU A 101 9.09 10.86 -17.38
C GLU A 101 9.45 9.79 -16.35
N ALA A 102 8.64 9.64 -15.28
CA ALA A 102 8.87 8.64 -14.25
C ALA A 102 8.36 7.27 -14.69
N LEU A 103 9.11 6.23 -14.33
CA LEU A 103 8.73 4.83 -14.53
C LEU A 103 9.14 4.03 -13.30
N VAL A 104 8.17 3.43 -12.63
CA VAL A 104 8.39 2.60 -11.43
C VAL A 104 7.89 1.18 -11.68
N ARG A 105 8.68 0.21 -11.20
CA ARG A 105 8.30 -1.20 -11.12
C ARG A 105 7.95 -1.58 -9.69
N ALA A 106 6.89 -2.37 -9.51
CA ALA A 106 6.59 -3.05 -8.27
C ALA A 106 6.32 -4.54 -8.53
N VAL A 107 6.84 -5.42 -7.65
CA VAL A 107 6.59 -6.86 -7.67
C VAL A 107 6.10 -7.28 -6.29
N VAL A 108 4.98 -8.01 -6.24
CA VAL A 108 4.34 -8.44 -4.98
C VAL A 108 4.23 -9.96 -4.95
N ASP A 109 4.66 -10.59 -3.84
CA ASP A 109 4.33 -11.96 -3.43
C ASP A 109 3.54 -11.89 -2.11
N VAL A 110 2.32 -12.39 -2.10
CA VAL A 110 1.50 -12.57 -0.89
C VAL A 110 2.03 -13.81 -0.16
N SER A 111 3.22 -13.69 0.42
CA SER A 111 4.06 -14.79 0.86
C SER A 111 3.88 -15.22 2.30
N GLY A 112 3.22 -14.41 3.15
CA GLY A 112 3.24 -14.57 4.61
C GLY A 112 4.62 -14.27 5.25
N ARG A 113 5.62 -13.85 4.46
CA ARG A 113 6.99 -13.53 4.91
C ARG A 113 7.30 -12.08 4.57
N PRO A 114 7.22 -11.16 5.54
CA PRO A 114 7.40 -9.74 5.28
C PRO A 114 8.83 -9.41 4.83
N TYR A 115 8.96 -8.76 3.68
CA TYR A 115 10.21 -8.27 3.16
C TYR A 115 9.97 -7.12 2.17
N LEU A 116 10.64 -5.99 2.36
CA LEU A 116 10.61 -4.88 1.42
C LEU A 116 12.02 -4.60 0.88
N ALA A 117 12.20 -4.73 -0.43
CA ALA A 117 13.29 -4.13 -1.17
C ALA A 117 12.81 -2.83 -1.80
N TYR A 118 13.23 -1.70 -1.28
CA TYR A 118 12.84 -0.38 -1.76
C TYR A 118 14.05 0.31 -2.39
N ALA A 119 14.11 0.32 -3.73
CA ALA A 119 15.17 0.91 -4.54
C ALA A 119 14.60 2.08 -5.36
N ILE A 120 13.92 3.01 -4.69
CA ILE A 120 13.41 4.26 -5.26
C ILE A 120 14.17 5.41 -4.63
N ASP A 121 15.27 5.79 -5.28
CA ASP A 121 16.04 6.96 -4.89
C ASP A 121 15.38 8.23 -5.47
N ILE A 122 14.83 9.07 -4.59
CA ILE A 122 14.28 10.36 -5.01
C ILE A 122 15.45 11.33 -5.12
N PRO A 123 15.72 11.91 -6.33
CA PRO A 123 16.97 12.64 -6.59
C PRO A 123 17.14 13.90 -5.73
N LYS A 124 16.04 14.45 -5.24
CA LYS A 124 16.03 15.66 -4.39
C LYS A 124 14.99 15.51 -3.30
N TRP A 125 15.40 15.78 -2.06
CA TRP A 125 14.44 15.99 -1.00
C TRP A 125 13.48 17.14 -1.34
N GLN A 126 12.19 16.90 -1.13
CA GLN A 126 11.16 17.90 -1.39
C GLN A 126 9.95 17.64 -0.50
N MET A 127 9.36 18.72 -0.01
CA MET A 127 8.00 18.69 0.51
C MET A 127 7.01 18.78 -0.65
N LEU A 128 5.99 17.92 -0.65
CA LEU A 128 4.86 17.94 -1.58
C LEU A 128 3.61 18.37 -0.79
N GLY A 129 3.37 19.69 -0.74
CA GLY A 129 2.47 20.25 0.26
C GLY A 129 3.04 20.00 1.66
N ASP A 130 2.27 19.35 2.52
CA ASP A 130 2.66 18.99 3.90
C ASP A 130 3.26 17.56 4.00
N TYR A 131 3.59 16.92 2.86
CA TYR A 131 4.13 15.59 2.80
C TYR A 131 5.63 15.59 2.49
N ASP A 132 6.43 15.01 3.39
CA ASP A 132 7.84 14.76 3.13
C ASP A 132 7.99 13.48 2.29
N VAL A 133 8.64 13.60 1.12
CA VAL A 133 8.84 12.46 0.20
C VAL A 133 9.60 11.29 0.85
N PHE A 134 10.42 11.56 1.89
CA PHE A 134 11.13 10.51 2.64
C PHE A 134 10.22 9.67 3.56
N LEU A 135 8.97 10.05 3.75
CA LEU A 135 7.98 9.23 4.43
C LEU A 135 7.41 8.11 3.53
N THR A 136 7.62 8.20 2.22
CA THR A 136 7.15 7.18 1.26
C THR A 136 7.67 5.77 1.57
N PRO A 137 8.99 5.53 1.77
CA PRO A 137 9.49 4.22 2.17
C PRO A 137 8.97 3.76 3.53
N GLU A 138 8.72 4.66 4.49
CA GLU A 138 8.18 4.31 5.80
C GLU A 138 6.75 3.77 5.67
N PHE A 139 5.91 4.42 4.87
CA PHE A 139 4.57 3.92 4.56
C PHE A 139 4.61 2.51 3.96
N PHE A 140 5.40 2.30 2.89
CA PHE A 140 5.47 0.98 2.26
C PHE A 140 6.06 -0.08 3.18
N ARG A 141 7.07 0.27 3.99
CA ARG A 141 7.63 -0.64 5.01
C ARG A 141 6.56 -1.06 6.00
N ALA A 142 5.82 -0.12 6.55
CA ALA A 142 4.76 -0.38 7.51
C ALA A 142 3.66 -1.29 6.91
N VAL A 143 3.19 -1.00 5.69
CA VAL A 143 2.21 -1.85 4.99
C VAL A 143 2.75 -3.26 4.78
N VAL A 144 3.94 -3.39 4.22
CA VAL A 144 4.54 -4.68 3.82
C VAL A 144 4.78 -5.59 5.03
N LEU A 145 5.33 -5.01 6.12
CA LEU A 145 5.60 -5.76 7.34
C LEU A 145 4.32 -6.27 8.00
N ASN A 146 3.28 -5.46 8.04
CA ASN A 146 2.03 -5.80 8.74
C ASN A 146 1.05 -6.63 7.88
N ALA A 147 1.19 -6.62 6.56
CA ALA A 147 0.40 -7.46 5.66
C ALA A 147 1.07 -8.81 5.31
N GLY A 148 2.29 -9.06 5.81
CA GLY A 148 3.03 -10.28 5.51
C GLY A 148 3.39 -10.43 4.02
N LEU A 149 3.70 -9.33 3.33
CA LEU A 149 4.04 -9.32 1.92
C LEU A 149 5.56 -9.38 1.69
N THR A 150 5.97 -9.96 0.57
CA THR A 150 7.29 -9.72 -0.01
C THR A 150 7.11 -8.75 -1.17
N VAL A 151 7.78 -7.60 -1.13
CA VAL A 151 7.63 -6.55 -2.15
C VAL A 151 8.99 -6.04 -2.60
N HIS A 152 9.15 -5.88 -3.90
CA HIS A 152 10.28 -5.20 -4.52
C HIS A 152 9.77 -4.00 -5.30
N MET A 153 10.36 -2.83 -5.08
CA MET A 153 10.02 -1.59 -5.76
C MET A 153 11.28 -0.93 -6.29
N ASP A 154 11.29 -0.62 -7.59
CA ASP A 154 12.45 -0.04 -8.26
C ASP A 154 12.05 1.18 -9.08
N LEU A 155 12.80 2.27 -8.93
CA LEU A 155 12.76 3.39 -9.86
C LEU A 155 13.60 3.05 -11.10
N ILE A 156 12.95 2.90 -12.26
CA ILE A 156 13.64 2.64 -13.52
C ILE A 156 14.20 3.95 -14.08
N ARG A 157 13.41 5.04 -13.98
CA ARG A 157 13.81 6.42 -14.32
C ARG A 157 12.80 7.41 -13.75
N GLY A 158 13.19 8.67 -13.61
CA GLY A 158 12.34 9.79 -13.20
C GLY A 158 13.16 10.85 -12.48
N ASP A 159 12.71 12.09 -12.59
CA ASP A 159 13.39 13.25 -12.01
C ASP A 159 12.45 14.07 -11.11
N ASN A 160 11.13 14.06 -11.36
CA ASN A 160 10.15 14.78 -10.57
C ASN A 160 9.70 13.95 -9.36
N PRO A 161 9.98 14.40 -8.12
CA PRO A 161 9.57 13.66 -6.91
C PRO A 161 8.09 13.34 -6.83
N HIS A 162 7.20 14.23 -7.26
CA HIS A 162 5.76 13.98 -7.30
C HIS A 162 5.44 12.79 -8.22
N HIS A 163 5.96 12.82 -9.46
CA HIS A 163 5.72 11.76 -10.43
C HIS A 163 6.29 10.41 -9.97
N ILE A 164 7.48 10.43 -9.35
CA ILE A 164 8.11 9.21 -8.82
C ILE A 164 7.25 8.60 -7.70
N VAL A 165 6.83 9.40 -6.71
CA VAL A 165 6.01 8.92 -5.59
C VAL A 165 4.67 8.41 -6.07
N GLU A 166 3.96 9.16 -6.92
CA GLU A 166 2.66 8.75 -7.43
C GLU A 166 2.76 7.49 -8.31
N ALA A 167 3.80 7.39 -9.17
CA ALA A 167 4.05 6.16 -9.94
C ALA A 167 4.34 4.96 -9.02
N ALA A 168 5.03 5.16 -7.88
CA ALA A 168 5.28 4.11 -6.90
C ALA A 168 3.98 3.58 -6.26
N PHE A 169 3.09 4.49 -5.82
CA PHE A 169 1.78 4.09 -5.27
C PHE A 169 0.93 3.35 -6.32
N LYS A 170 0.89 3.83 -7.56
CA LYS A 170 0.15 3.18 -8.66
C LYS A 170 0.74 1.82 -9.05
N ALA A 171 2.07 1.70 -9.11
CA ALA A 171 2.73 0.43 -9.43
C ALA A 171 2.46 -0.62 -8.34
N PHE A 172 2.62 -0.24 -7.06
CA PHE A 172 2.27 -1.11 -5.94
C PHE A 172 0.79 -1.51 -5.97
N ALA A 173 -0.12 -0.56 -6.22
CA ALA A 173 -1.55 -0.80 -6.31
C ALA A 173 -1.90 -1.85 -7.38
N ARG A 174 -1.36 -1.70 -8.60
CA ARG A 174 -1.59 -2.62 -9.72
C ARG A 174 -1.01 -4.01 -9.47
N ALA A 175 0.19 -4.08 -8.87
CA ALA A 175 0.80 -5.36 -8.51
C ALA A 175 0.01 -6.04 -7.38
N LEU A 176 -0.47 -5.29 -6.39
CA LEU A 176 -1.31 -5.81 -5.31
C LEU A 176 -2.64 -6.37 -5.84
N ASP A 177 -3.35 -5.63 -6.70
CA ASP A 177 -4.58 -6.08 -7.36
C ASP A 177 -4.36 -7.42 -8.09
N GLY A 178 -3.32 -7.48 -8.91
CA GLY A 178 -2.97 -8.70 -9.62
C GLY A 178 -2.67 -9.87 -8.71
N ALA A 179 -1.91 -9.66 -7.62
CA ALA A 179 -1.51 -10.70 -6.69
C ALA A 179 -2.68 -11.22 -5.83
N THR A 180 -3.63 -10.33 -5.48
CA THR A 180 -4.79 -10.67 -4.63
C THR A 180 -6.03 -11.13 -5.41
N THR A 181 -6.00 -11.01 -6.74
CA THR A 181 -7.08 -11.48 -7.62
C THR A 181 -7.32 -12.98 -7.43
N ILE A 182 -8.59 -13.37 -7.24
CA ILE A 182 -9.00 -14.78 -7.21
C ILE A 182 -8.91 -15.35 -8.62
N ASP A 183 -8.17 -16.45 -8.79
CA ASP A 183 -8.09 -17.21 -10.04
C ASP A 183 -8.85 -18.54 -9.85
N PRO A 184 -9.91 -18.79 -10.62
CA PRO A 184 -10.74 -20.00 -10.45
C PRO A 184 -9.99 -21.31 -10.71
N ARG A 185 -8.79 -21.25 -11.29
CA ARG A 185 -7.92 -22.40 -11.51
C ARG A 185 -7.05 -22.74 -10.30
N VAL A 186 -6.96 -21.81 -9.31
CA VAL A 186 -6.18 -22.00 -8.09
C VAL A 186 -7.08 -22.61 -7.01
N VAL A 187 -6.79 -23.85 -6.64
CA VAL A 187 -7.54 -24.58 -5.61
C VAL A 187 -6.74 -24.54 -4.30
N GLY A 188 -7.33 -23.96 -3.24
CA GLY A 188 -6.69 -23.81 -1.94
C GLY A 188 -5.57 -22.76 -1.93
N VAL A 189 -4.63 -22.91 -1.00
CA VAL A 189 -3.50 -21.98 -0.85
C VAL A 189 -2.46 -22.21 -1.95
N PRO A 190 -2.03 -21.19 -2.70
CA PRO A 190 -1.09 -21.32 -3.82
C PRO A 190 0.36 -21.51 -3.36
N SER A 191 0.60 -22.61 -2.65
CA SER A 191 1.91 -22.97 -2.11
C SER A 191 2.13 -24.47 -2.16
N THR A 192 3.30 -24.91 -2.62
CA THR A 192 3.69 -26.33 -2.58
C THR A 192 3.82 -26.88 -1.15
N LYS A 193 3.89 -25.99 -0.15
CA LYS A 193 3.92 -26.35 1.27
C LYS A 193 2.51 -26.45 1.89
N GLY A 194 1.46 -26.04 1.16
CA GLY A 194 0.08 -26.02 1.65
C GLY A 194 -0.23 -24.90 2.65
N ALA A 195 0.71 -23.97 2.88
CA ALA A 195 0.55 -22.79 3.75
C ALA A 195 1.38 -21.60 3.23
N LEU A 196 0.96 -20.40 3.61
CA LEU A 196 1.64 -19.10 3.36
C LEU A 196 1.71 -18.31 4.67
#